data_10d7a9fd1a62f64a704ef8aaa857099e
#
_entry.id   10d7a9fd1a62f64a704ef8aaa857099e
#
_cell.length_a   1.000
_cell.length_b   1.000
_cell.length_c   1.000
_cell.angle_alpha   90.00
_cell.angle_beta   90.00
_cell.angle_gamma   90.00
#
_symmetry.space_group_name_H-M   'P 1'
#
loop_
_entity.id
_entity.type
_entity.pdbx_description
1 polymer ?
#
loop_
_entity_poly.entity_id
_entity_poly.type
_entity_poly.pdbx_seq_one_letter_code
_entity_poly.pdbx_strand_id
1 'polypeptide(L)'
;MIEKEEIGIAIENYDECISGSKTFVFNTKGGTIGSGDDCTFRIQDKLEQIKNTHAIVSYEEGSFTIAAFEDSDIYYNKSFSRMPSGYEIIISIGDIFKIGNLEFRFVDAKSIEASIKENKKYLE
;
A
#
# COMPACT_ATOMS: atom_id res chain seq x y z
N MET A 1 -9.30 4.31 26.61
CA MET A 1 -9.55 4.84 25.29
C MET A 1 -8.77 4.10 24.23
N ILE A 2 -9.41 3.84 23.12
CA ILE A 2 -8.80 3.06 22.07
C ILE A 2 -8.10 3.98 21.08
N GLU A 3 -6.83 3.73 20.85
CA GLU A 3 -6.12 4.47 19.85
C GLU A 3 -6.52 3.96 18.46
N LYS A 4 -6.53 4.86 17.52
CA LYS A 4 -6.78 4.46 16.13
C LYS A 4 -5.58 3.69 15.61
N GLU A 5 -5.84 2.48 15.14
CA GLU A 5 -4.82 1.71 14.48
C GLU A 5 -4.77 2.14 13.02
N GLU A 6 -3.58 2.49 12.56
CA GLU A 6 -3.37 2.93 11.19
C GLU A 6 -2.03 2.42 10.70
N ILE A 7 -1.94 2.19 9.39
CA ILE A 7 -0.67 1.85 8.76
C ILE A 7 -0.52 2.68 7.49
N GLY A 8 0.67 3.23 7.30
CA GLY A 8 0.96 4.02 6.11
C GLY A 8 1.61 3.16 5.04
N ILE A 9 1.47 3.62 3.80
CA ILE A 9 2.11 2.99 2.66
C ILE A 9 2.71 4.09 1.80
N ALA A 10 3.92 3.87 1.29
CA ALA A 10 4.59 4.83 0.43
C ALA A 10 5.13 4.13 -0.80
N ILE A 11 5.06 4.79 -1.94
CA ILE A 11 5.61 4.27 -3.19
C ILE A 11 7.05 4.76 -3.30
N GLU A 12 8.00 3.83 -3.33
CA GLU A 12 9.41 4.16 -3.36
C GLU A 12 9.85 4.74 -4.72
N ASN A 13 9.32 4.21 -5.79
CA ASN A 13 9.65 4.67 -7.15
C ASN A 13 8.45 5.36 -7.79
N TYR A 14 7.96 6.41 -7.15
CA TYR A 14 6.74 7.10 -7.55
C TYR A 14 6.76 7.62 -8.99
N ASP A 15 7.93 7.88 -9.53
CA ASP A 15 8.08 8.32 -10.91
C ASP A 15 7.55 7.30 -11.93
N GLU A 16 7.34 6.05 -11.52
CA GLU A 16 6.72 5.02 -12.36
C GLU A 16 5.20 5.05 -12.32
N CYS A 17 4.61 5.87 -11.46
CA CYS A 17 3.16 6.07 -11.42
C CYS A 17 2.72 7.12 -12.42
N ILE A 18 1.55 6.90 -13.05
CA ILE A 18 0.93 7.93 -13.87
C ILE A 18 -0.24 8.59 -13.17
N SER A 19 -0.80 7.96 -12.16
CA SER A 19 -1.84 8.58 -11.34
C SER A 19 -1.88 7.93 -9.97
N GLY A 20 -2.40 8.65 -9.00
CA GLY A 20 -2.49 8.23 -7.63
C GLY A 20 -1.58 9.04 -6.72
N SER A 21 -1.70 8.84 -5.43
CA SER A 21 -0.89 9.53 -4.43
C SER A 21 0.37 8.73 -4.13
N LYS A 22 1.43 9.43 -3.76
CA LYS A 22 2.68 8.77 -3.37
C LYS A 22 2.53 8.01 -2.06
N THR A 23 1.65 8.48 -1.19
CA THR A 23 1.44 7.87 0.13
C THR A 23 -0.04 7.71 0.40
N PHE A 24 -0.36 6.78 1.29
CA PHE A 24 -1.73 6.54 1.71
C PHE A 24 -1.73 5.95 3.12
N VAL A 25 -2.81 6.17 3.87
CA VAL A 25 -2.95 5.62 5.22
C VAL A 25 -4.20 4.75 5.27
N PHE A 26 -4.04 3.50 5.67
CA PHE A 26 -5.15 2.59 5.92
C PHE A 26 -5.50 2.59 7.40
N ASN A 27 -6.80 2.55 7.70
CA ASN A 27 -7.29 2.41 9.06
C ASN A 27 -7.82 0.98 9.27
N THR A 28 -8.48 0.73 10.41
CA THR A 28 -8.95 -0.61 10.74
C THR A 28 -10.00 -1.18 9.80
N LYS A 29 -10.56 -0.35 8.94
CA LYS A 29 -11.49 -0.84 7.91
C LYS A 29 -10.76 -1.54 6.78
N GLY A 30 -9.44 -1.34 6.68
CA GLY A 30 -8.66 -1.90 5.59
C GLY A 30 -9.00 -1.27 4.27
N GLY A 31 -8.86 -2.02 3.20
CA GLY A 31 -9.20 -1.54 1.87
C GLY A 31 -8.50 -2.30 0.77
N THR A 32 -8.58 -1.75 -0.43
CA THR A 32 -8.01 -2.36 -1.63
C THR A 32 -6.99 -1.46 -2.29
N ILE A 33 -6.05 -2.09 -2.98
CA ILE A 33 -5.03 -1.40 -3.78
C ILE A 33 -5.20 -1.85 -5.22
N GLY A 34 -5.30 -0.93 -6.13
CA GLY A 34 -5.45 -1.26 -7.54
C GLY A 34 -5.68 -0.04 -8.40
N SER A 35 -5.95 -0.28 -9.69
CA SER A 35 -6.19 0.79 -10.65
C SER A 35 -7.66 1.13 -10.83
N GLY A 36 -8.55 0.35 -10.27
CA GLY A 36 -10.00 0.55 -10.40
C GLY A 36 -10.50 1.77 -9.62
N ASP A 37 -11.60 2.34 -10.10
CA ASP A 37 -12.16 3.54 -9.49
C ASP A 37 -12.66 3.34 -8.06
N ASP A 38 -12.99 2.11 -7.71
CA ASP A 38 -13.53 1.78 -6.39
C ASP A 38 -12.47 1.33 -5.40
N CYS A 39 -11.20 1.36 -5.78
CA CYS A 39 -10.13 0.98 -4.86
C CYS A 39 -9.90 2.04 -3.81
N THR A 40 -9.60 1.60 -2.60
CA THR A 40 -9.30 2.49 -1.47
C THR A 40 -8.04 3.30 -1.76
N PHE A 41 -7.00 2.62 -2.25
CA PHE A 41 -5.78 3.27 -2.69
C PHE A 41 -5.65 3.00 -4.19
N ARG A 42 -6.09 3.96 -4.97
CA ARG A 42 -6.10 3.84 -6.43
C ARG A 42 -4.80 4.36 -7.00
N ILE A 43 -4.14 3.53 -7.79
CA ILE A 43 -2.87 3.89 -8.44
C ILE A 43 -2.82 3.26 -9.83
N GLN A 44 -2.10 3.93 -10.73
CA GLN A 44 -1.86 3.41 -12.07
C GLN A 44 -0.38 3.56 -12.40
N ASP A 45 0.20 2.53 -12.99
CA ASP A 45 1.59 2.56 -13.39
C ASP A 45 1.73 2.71 -14.90
N LYS A 46 2.92 3.12 -15.34
CA LYS A 46 3.18 3.41 -16.75
C LYS A 46 2.99 2.21 -17.66
N LEU A 47 3.24 1.00 -17.15
CA LEU A 47 3.13 -0.22 -17.93
C LEU A 47 1.78 -0.91 -17.78
N GLU A 48 0.87 -0.29 -17.05
CA GLU A 48 -0.49 -0.81 -16.85
C GLU A 48 -0.51 -2.24 -16.32
N GLN A 49 0.40 -2.56 -15.40
CA GLN A 49 0.52 -3.88 -14.81
C GLN A 49 -0.35 -4.06 -13.57
N ILE A 50 -0.87 -2.98 -13.03
CA ILE A 50 -1.72 -3.03 -11.84
C ILE A 50 -3.15 -3.33 -12.27
N LYS A 51 -3.71 -4.40 -11.70
CA LYS A 51 -5.10 -4.80 -12.01
C LYS A 51 -6.10 -3.90 -11.31
N ASN A 52 -7.37 -3.95 -11.72
CA ASN A 52 -8.43 -3.16 -11.10
C ASN A 52 -8.44 -3.31 -9.58
N THR A 53 -8.40 -4.54 -9.10
CA THR A 53 -8.16 -4.84 -7.69
C THR A 53 -6.96 -5.78 -7.65
N HIS A 54 -5.87 -5.33 -7.05
CA HIS A 54 -4.63 -6.09 -7.07
C HIS A 54 -4.31 -6.69 -5.70
N ALA A 55 -4.58 -5.95 -4.63
CA ALA A 55 -4.28 -6.39 -3.27
C ALA A 55 -5.36 -5.95 -2.31
N ILE A 56 -5.49 -6.68 -1.21
CA ILE A 56 -6.44 -6.35 -0.15
C ILE A 56 -5.66 -6.20 1.15
N VAL A 57 -5.89 -5.07 1.83
CA VAL A 57 -5.34 -4.82 3.16
C VAL A 57 -6.47 -4.99 4.16
N SER A 58 -6.26 -5.79 5.20
CA SER A 58 -7.26 -6.08 6.22
C SER A 58 -6.68 -5.83 7.60
N TYR A 59 -7.55 -5.66 8.58
CA TYR A 59 -7.15 -5.51 9.97
C TYR A 59 -7.92 -6.52 10.81
N GLU A 60 -7.20 -7.38 11.51
CA GLU A 60 -7.81 -8.39 12.37
C GLU A 60 -6.97 -8.57 13.62
N GLU A 61 -7.65 -8.56 14.77
CA GLU A 61 -7.03 -8.88 16.07
C GLU A 61 -5.72 -8.12 16.32
N GLY A 62 -5.72 -6.84 16.02
CA GLY A 62 -4.57 -5.98 16.31
C GLY A 62 -3.49 -5.98 15.23
N SER A 63 -3.71 -6.65 14.11
CA SER A 63 -2.71 -6.71 13.04
C SER A 63 -3.29 -6.34 11.70
N PHE A 64 -2.48 -5.64 10.90
CA PHE A 64 -2.80 -5.43 9.49
C PHE A 64 -2.22 -6.57 8.67
N THR A 65 -2.96 -7.00 7.65
CA THR A 65 -2.52 -8.05 6.74
C THR A 65 -2.67 -7.58 5.31
N ILE A 66 -1.93 -8.22 4.40
CA ILE A 66 -2.06 -7.99 2.97
C ILE A 66 -2.17 -9.32 2.25
N ALA A 67 -3.04 -9.37 1.24
CA ALA A 67 -3.22 -10.56 0.41
C ALA A 67 -3.37 -10.13 -1.04
N ALA A 68 -2.93 -11.00 -1.95
CA ALA A 68 -3.16 -10.80 -3.37
C ALA A 68 -4.63 -11.09 -3.70
N PHE A 69 -5.22 -10.28 -4.56
CA PHE A 69 -6.59 -10.49 -4.98
C PHE A 69 -6.60 -11.42 -6.19
N GLU A 70 -7.27 -12.56 -6.06
CA GLU A 70 -7.35 -13.57 -7.12
C GLU A 70 -5.95 -13.95 -7.64
N ASP A 71 -5.72 -13.83 -8.94
CA ASP A 71 -4.45 -14.21 -9.57
C ASP A 71 -3.44 -13.07 -9.69
N SER A 72 -3.62 -12.02 -8.90
CA SER A 72 -2.72 -10.88 -8.96
C SER A 72 -1.35 -11.21 -8.40
N ASP A 73 -0.31 -10.66 -9.02
CA ASP A 73 1.07 -10.93 -8.61
C ASP A 73 1.55 -9.89 -7.61
N ILE A 74 1.95 -10.35 -6.43
CA ILE A 74 2.59 -9.52 -5.42
C ILE A 74 3.87 -10.21 -4.98
N TYR A 75 4.99 -9.48 -5.00
CA TYR A 75 6.28 -9.98 -4.53
C TYR A 75 6.60 -9.27 -3.21
N TYR A 76 6.70 -10.03 -2.13
CA TYR A 76 6.82 -9.47 -0.79
C TYR A 76 8.25 -9.62 -0.27
N ASN A 77 8.77 -8.52 0.30
CA ASN A 77 10.12 -8.47 0.88
C ASN A 77 11.20 -9.01 -0.04
N LYS A 78 11.14 -8.57 -1.31
CA LYS A 78 12.13 -8.93 -2.34
C LYS A 78 12.20 -10.42 -2.65
N SER A 79 11.13 -11.13 -2.39
CA SER A 79 11.02 -12.52 -2.78
C SER A 79 11.03 -12.64 -4.30
N PHE A 80 11.66 -13.70 -4.82
CA PHE A 80 11.63 -13.99 -6.24
C PHE A 80 10.35 -14.71 -6.66
N SER A 81 9.56 -15.15 -5.69
CA SER A 81 8.31 -15.85 -5.96
C SER A 81 7.14 -14.96 -5.55
N ARG A 82 6.08 -15.01 -6.33
CA ARG A 82 4.87 -14.27 -5.98
C ARG A 82 4.20 -14.91 -4.77
N MET A 83 3.42 -14.10 -4.05
CA MET A 83 2.62 -14.59 -2.94
C MET A 83 1.58 -15.59 -3.44
N PRO A 84 1.38 -16.72 -2.76
CA PRO A 84 0.30 -17.64 -3.14
C PRO A 84 -1.06 -16.95 -3.04
N SER A 85 -1.95 -17.29 -3.97
CA SER A 85 -3.32 -16.77 -3.97
C SER A 85 -4.04 -17.13 -2.67
N GLY A 86 -4.72 -16.16 -2.08
CA GLY A 86 -5.46 -16.36 -0.85
C GLY A 86 -4.61 -16.38 0.42
N TYR A 87 -3.31 -16.19 0.29
CA TYR A 87 -2.41 -16.18 1.44
C TYR A 87 -2.32 -14.77 2.02
N GLU A 88 -2.50 -14.65 3.34
CA GLU A 88 -2.38 -13.37 4.02
C GLU A 88 -1.06 -13.27 4.75
N ILE A 89 -0.38 -12.14 4.61
CA ILE A 89 0.86 -11.86 5.33
C ILE A 89 0.57 -10.77 6.35
N ILE A 90 1.02 -10.98 7.57
CA ILE A 90 0.94 -9.94 8.60
C ILE A 90 1.98 -8.87 8.27
N ILE A 91 1.52 -7.62 8.18
CA ILE A 91 2.37 -6.51 7.78
C ILE A 91 3.19 -6.01 8.96
N SER A 92 4.47 -5.78 8.72
CA SER A 92 5.36 -5.12 9.68
C SER A 92 5.83 -3.81 9.08
N ILE A 93 5.99 -2.79 9.91
CA ILE A 93 6.53 -1.49 9.47
C ILE A 93 7.92 -1.74 8.86
N GLY A 94 8.14 -1.21 7.68
CA GLY A 94 9.38 -1.41 6.95
C GLY A 94 9.31 -2.49 5.89
N ASP A 95 8.26 -3.31 5.89
CA ASP A 95 8.10 -4.32 4.84
C ASP A 95 7.94 -3.67 3.48
N ILE A 96 8.49 -4.32 2.47
CA ILE A 96 8.46 -3.85 1.08
C ILE A 96 7.70 -4.87 0.24
N PHE A 97 6.91 -4.39 -0.71
CA PHE A 97 6.32 -5.31 -1.69
C PHE A 97 6.30 -4.64 -3.06
N LYS A 98 6.22 -5.46 -4.10
CA LYS A 98 6.16 -4.99 -5.48
C LYS A 98 4.89 -5.45 -6.16
N ILE A 99 4.30 -4.55 -6.91
CA ILE A 99 3.20 -4.84 -7.82
C ILE A 99 3.61 -4.27 -9.18
N GLY A 100 3.79 -5.13 -10.17
CA GLY A 100 4.32 -4.68 -11.44
C GLY A 100 5.69 -4.03 -11.24
N ASN A 101 5.85 -2.81 -11.73
CA ASN A 101 7.09 -2.06 -11.55
C ASN A 101 7.10 -1.16 -10.33
N LEU A 102 5.99 -1.09 -9.59
CA LEU A 102 5.93 -0.22 -8.42
C LEU A 102 6.40 -0.94 -7.18
N GLU A 103 7.26 -0.27 -6.44
CA GLU A 103 7.77 -0.78 -5.17
C GLU A 103 7.16 0.04 -4.04
N PHE A 104 6.56 -0.65 -3.08
CA PHE A 104 5.85 -0.05 -1.96
C PHE A 104 6.55 -0.40 -0.66
N ARG A 105 6.48 0.51 0.31
CA ARG A 105 6.98 0.26 1.67
C ARG A 105 5.88 0.59 2.66
N PHE A 106 5.68 -0.28 3.64
CA PHE A 106 4.79 0.02 4.75
C PHE A 106 5.54 0.86 5.77
N VAL A 107 4.92 1.96 6.18
CA VAL A 107 5.54 2.93 7.08
C VAL A 107 4.58 3.28 8.21
N ASP A 108 5.12 3.91 9.25
CA ASP A 108 4.28 4.43 10.33
C ASP A 108 3.42 5.56 9.76
N ALA A 109 2.12 5.50 10.02
CA ALA A 109 1.19 6.51 9.54
C ALA A 109 1.59 7.92 10.04
N LYS A 110 2.14 8.02 11.22
CA LYS A 110 2.57 9.30 11.78
C LYS A 110 3.70 9.94 10.96
N SER A 111 4.55 9.15 10.34
CA SER A 111 5.62 9.69 9.51
C SER A 111 5.09 10.35 8.24
N ILE A 112 3.99 9.85 7.71
CA ILE A 112 3.33 10.45 6.55
C ILE A 112 2.73 11.80 6.93
N GLU A 113 2.04 11.87 8.07
CA GLU A 113 1.45 13.11 8.56
C GLU A 113 2.51 14.17 8.83
N ALA A 114 3.63 13.78 9.40
CA ALA A 114 4.73 14.70 9.66
C ALA A 114 5.30 15.27 8.36
N SER A 115 5.50 14.43 7.35
CA SER A 115 6.00 14.87 6.05
C SER A 115 5.06 15.88 5.39
N ILE A 116 3.76 15.64 5.46
CA ILE A 116 2.78 16.56 4.90
C ILE A 116 2.83 17.90 5.59
N LYS A 117 2.93 17.92 6.91
CA LYS A 117 3.02 19.16 7.68
C LYS A 117 4.28 19.95 7.34
N GLU A 118 5.40 19.27 7.19
CA GLU A 118 6.65 19.92 6.81
C GLU A 118 6.55 20.55 5.42
N ASN A 119 5.97 19.84 4.47
CA ASN A 119 5.80 20.37 3.14
C ASN A 119 4.92 21.62 3.11
N LYS A 120 3.88 21.64 3.93
CA LYS A 120 3.03 22.82 4.03
C LYS A 120 3.79 24.03 4.55
N LYS A 121 4.70 23.83 5.49
CA LYS A 121 5.53 24.92 6.01
C LYS A 121 6.37 25.58 4.93
N TYR A 122 6.90 24.77 4.01
CA TYR A 122 7.77 25.28 2.97
C TYR A 122 7.00 25.97 1.84
N LEU A 123 5.73 25.68 1.70
CA LEU A 123 4.90 26.23 0.65
C LEU A 123 4.28 27.58 1.02
N GLU A 124 4.37 27.96 2.26
CA GLU A 124 3.83 29.25 2.73
C GLU A 124 4.80 30.41 2.51
#